data_f436e107dca8dd0b7165232e6f90dfbf
#
_entry.id   f436e107dca8dd0b7165232e6f90dfbf
#
_cell.length_a   1.000
_cell.length_b   1.000
_cell.length_c   1.000
_cell.angle_alpha   90.00
_cell.angle_beta   90.00
_cell.angle_gamma   90.00
#
_symmetry.space_group_name_H-M   'P 1'
#
loop_
_entity.id
_entity.type
_entity.pdbx_description
1 polymer ?
#
loop_
_entity_poly.entity_id
_entity_poly.type
_entity_poly.pdbx_seq_one_letter_code
_entity_poly.pdbx_strand_id
1 'polypeptide(L)'
;MTQALHTLPNGFRIVTEAMPGLQSASVGLWVEAGGRHERPEQNGIAHFLEHMAFKGTRRRSALRIAEEIEDVGGYINAYTSREMTAYYARVLSGDVVMALDVIADIVLNPVFRKADIETERHVILQEIGQALDTPDDIIFDWLHEVSYPDQPFGRTILGPEERVSAFRKGDFEGFTGAHYGPDQMILSAAGGVDHDAIVAAAERIFGALKAVGGSKVEPARFVGGERREVKDLEQVHFALQFEGPGYRDDKVYTAQVYSTAMGGGMSSRLFQKIREDRGLCYSIYAQSAAYEDTGHVTVYAGTSEAEIGELTQLTIDELKRAADDMSEAEVARARAQLKAGLLMGLESPSSRAERNARLMSIWGRIPAVSEAVAKIDAVDTVAVRGYAAELTSAKAALAIYGPVSVAPGIDAVRKGLAA
;
A
#
# COMPACT_ATOMS: atom_id res chain seq x y z
N MET A 1 7.72 26.49 2.82
CA MET A 1 6.66 25.56 2.36
C MET A 1 5.39 25.96 3.06
N THR A 2 4.29 26.11 2.31
CA THR A 2 3.02 26.54 2.86
C THR A 2 1.99 25.45 2.54
N GLN A 3 1.40 24.89 3.59
CA GLN A 3 0.34 23.90 3.49
C GLN A 3 -1.01 24.60 3.70
N ALA A 4 -1.98 24.30 2.85
CA ALA A 4 -3.33 24.84 2.93
C ALA A 4 -4.37 23.71 2.78
N LEU A 5 -5.47 23.85 3.52
CA LEU A 5 -6.59 22.93 3.56
C LEU A 5 -7.87 23.67 3.22
N HIS A 6 -8.72 23.06 2.41
CA HIS A 6 -10.06 23.56 2.12
C HIS A 6 -11.04 22.39 2.04
N THR A 7 -12.27 22.59 2.51
CA THR A 7 -13.33 21.57 2.39
C THR A 7 -14.55 22.24 1.78
N LEU A 8 -15.03 21.69 0.67
CA LEU A 8 -16.25 22.17 0.02
C LEU A 8 -17.50 21.83 0.87
N PRO A 9 -18.62 22.55 0.70
CA PRO A 9 -19.85 22.29 1.46
C PRO A 9 -20.39 20.86 1.34
N ASN A 10 -20.05 20.14 0.27
CA ASN A 10 -20.45 18.75 0.04
C ASN A 10 -19.47 17.70 0.64
N GLY A 11 -18.47 18.15 1.41
CA GLY A 11 -17.51 17.29 2.08
C GLY A 11 -16.24 16.99 1.27
N PHE A 12 -16.12 17.49 0.03
CA PHE A 12 -14.90 17.28 -0.78
C PHE A 12 -13.70 18.00 -0.14
N ARG A 13 -12.61 17.27 0.08
CA ARG A 13 -11.42 17.73 0.80
C ARG A 13 -10.29 18.07 -0.18
N ILE A 14 -9.67 19.23 0.02
CA ILE A 14 -8.57 19.75 -0.80
C ILE A 14 -7.39 20.04 0.09
N VAL A 15 -6.24 19.51 -0.30
CA VAL A 15 -4.95 19.71 0.37
C VAL A 15 -3.94 20.20 -0.65
N THR A 16 -3.27 21.31 -0.37
CA THR A 16 -2.15 21.76 -1.19
C THR A 16 -0.91 22.02 -0.34
N GLU A 17 0.25 21.77 -0.90
CA GLU A 17 1.54 22.09 -0.27
C GLU A 17 2.45 22.79 -1.28
N ALA A 18 2.52 24.12 -1.19
CA ALA A 18 3.41 24.89 -2.05
C ALA A 18 4.88 24.67 -1.65
N MET A 19 5.69 24.27 -2.62
CA MET A 19 7.14 24.06 -2.50
C MET A 19 7.87 25.14 -3.33
N PRO A 20 8.26 26.28 -2.70
CA PRO A 20 8.86 27.40 -3.42
C PRO A 20 10.13 26.99 -4.17
N GLY A 21 10.27 27.47 -5.39
CA GLY A 21 11.43 27.19 -6.26
C GLY A 21 11.27 25.99 -7.18
N LEU A 22 10.24 25.17 -7.02
CA LEU A 22 9.95 24.09 -7.96
C LEU A 22 9.13 24.60 -9.15
N GLN A 23 9.49 24.14 -10.34
CA GLN A 23 8.77 24.40 -11.59
C GLN A 23 7.77 23.27 -11.92
N SER A 24 7.82 22.18 -11.18
CA SER A 24 6.94 21.01 -11.34
C SER A 24 6.00 20.87 -10.16
N ALA A 25 4.89 20.17 -10.41
CA ALA A 25 3.89 19.82 -9.41
C ALA A 25 3.39 18.40 -9.62
N SER A 26 2.91 17.79 -8.54
CA SER A 26 2.09 16.61 -8.57
C SER A 26 0.69 16.97 -8.08
N VAL A 27 -0.34 16.53 -8.79
CA VAL A 27 -1.74 16.69 -8.42
C VAL A 27 -2.45 15.35 -8.58
N GLY A 28 -3.35 15.02 -7.66
CA GLY A 28 -4.07 13.75 -7.73
C GLY A 28 -5.36 13.76 -6.94
N LEU A 29 -6.17 12.76 -7.22
CA LEU A 29 -7.43 12.46 -6.56
C LEU A 29 -7.32 11.09 -5.91
N TRP A 30 -7.45 11.03 -4.60
CA TRP A 30 -7.48 9.82 -3.81
C TRP A 30 -8.91 9.51 -3.40
N VAL A 31 -9.38 8.33 -3.76
CA VAL A 31 -10.71 7.83 -3.40
C VAL A 31 -10.54 6.85 -2.24
N GLU A 32 -11.27 7.05 -1.15
CA GLU A 32 -11.26 6.17 0.03
C GLU A 32 -12.03 4.87 -0.24
N ALA A 33 -11.66 4.21 -1.33
CA ALA A 33 -12.19 2.92 -1.74
C ALA A 33 -11.10 2.13 -2.50
N GLY A 34 -10.92 0.88 -2.13
CA GLY A 34 -9.98 -0.07 -2.74
C GLY A 34 -10.50 -1.50 -2.56
N GLY A 35 -9.64 -2.50 -2.70
CA GLY A 35 -10.02 -3.91 -2.64
C GLY A 35 -10.78 -4.32 -1.37
N ARG A 36 -10.53 -3.66 -0.25
CA ARG A 36 -11.21 -3.89 1.03
C ARG A 36 -12.69 -3.49 1.01
N HIS A 37 -13.08 -2.58 0.11
CA HIS A 37 -14.45 -2.06 -0.01
C HIS A 37 -15.33 -2.91 -0.93
N GLU A 38 -14.75 -3.91 -1.56
CA GLU A 38 -15.44 -4.82 -2.46
C GLU A 38 -16.24 -5.85 -1.69
N ARG A 39 -17.44 -6.16 -2.15
CA ARG A 39 -18.17 -7.36 -1.72
C ARG A 39 -17.51 -8.60 -2.35
N PRO A 40 -17.74 -9.82 -1.85
CA PRO A 40 -17.13 -11.04 -2.41
C PRO A 40 -17.36 -11.21 -3.91
N GLU A 41 -18.57 -10.86 -4.40
CA GLU A 41 -18.90 -10.91 -5.84
C GLU A 41 -18.26 -9.79 -6.67
N GLN A 42 -17.70 -8.77 -6.03
CA GLN A 42 -17.05 -7.61 -6.67
C GLN A 42 -15.52 -7.68 -6.60
N ASN A 43 -14.94 -8.75 -6.06
CA ASN A 43 -13.49 -8.80 -5.87
C ASN A 43 -12.74 -8.62 -7.20
N GLY A 44 -11.86 -7.62 -7.25
CA GLY A 44 -11.10 -7.17 -8.42
C GLY A 44 -11.73 -5.99 -9.17
N ILE A 45 -12.92 -5.50 -8.75
CA ILE A 45 -13.61 -4.42 -9.47
C ILE A 45 -12.91 -3.07 -9.31
N ALA A 46 -12.31 -2.79 -8.16
CA ALA A 46 -11.60 -1.53 -7.93
C ALA A 46 -10.38 -1.40 -8.85
N HIS A 47 -9.62 -2.48 -9.00
CA HIS A 47 -8.50 -2.55 -9.93
C HIS A 47 -8.96 -2.48 -11.39
N PHE A 48 -9.99 -3.21 -11.76
CA PHE A 48 -10.53 -3.14 -13.12
C PHE A 48 -11.06 -1.73 -13.44
N LEU A 49 -11.69 -1.06 -12.48
CA LEU A 49 -12.16 0.31 -12.62
C LEU A 49 -11.01 1.29 -12.85
N GLU A 50 -9.88 1.09 -12.20
CA GLU A 50 -8.64 1.85 -12.43
C GLU A 50 -8.26 1.80 -13.92
N HIS A 51 -8.18 0.63 -14.52
CA HIS A 51 -7.92 0.45 -15.96
C HIS A 51 -8.97 1.15 -16.82
N MET A 52 -10.23 0.97 -16.48
CA MET A 52 -11.35 1.51 -17.26
C MET A 52 -11.40 3.05 -17.23
N ALA A 53 -10.84 3.71 -16.22
CA ALA A 53 -10.77 5.16 -16.16
C ALA A 53 -10.01 5.76 -17.37
N PHE A 54 -8.98 5.06 -17.86
CA PHE A 54 -8.15 5.50 -18.99
C PHE A 54 -8.73 5.12 -20.38
N LYS A 55 -9.85 4.40 -20.44
CA LYS A 55 -10.43 3.92 -21.72
C LYS A 55 -11.39 4.90 -22.39
N GLY A 56 -11.45 6.10 -21.84
CA GLY A 56 -12.18 7.24 -22.41
C GLY A 56 -13.37 7.69 -21.60
N THR A 57 -13.68 8.93 -21.80
CA THR A 57 -14.78 9.67 -21.19
C THR A 57 -15.78 10.12 -22.26
N ARG A 58 -16.78 10.90 -21.85
CA ARG A 58 -17.67 11.57 -22.81
C ARG A 58 -16.96 12.67 -23.60
N ARG A 59 -15.89 13.27 -23.05
CA ARG A 59 -15.14 14.39 -23.64
C ARG A 59 -13.85 13.93 -24.35
N ARG A 60 -13.25 12.82 -23.90
CA ARG A 60 -11.91 12.39 -24.31
C ARG A 60 -11.90 10.93 -24.73
N SER A 61 -11.25 10.62 -25.84
CA SER A 61 -10.85 9.24 -26.14
C SER A 61 -9.68 8.82 -25.26
N ALA A 62 -9.37 7.52 -25.19
CA ALA A 62 -8.19 7.01 -24.48
C ALA A 62 -6.89 7.68 -24.98
N LEU A 63 -6.74 7.81 -26.31
CA LEU A 63 -5.58 8.50 -26.91
C LEU A 63 -5.54 9.97 -26.48
N ARG A 64 -6.69 10.68 -26.47
CA ARG A 64 -6.75 12.09 -26.10
C ARG A 64 -6.41 12.34 -24.64
N ILE A 65 -6.73 11.39 -23.73
CA ILE A 65 -6.31 11.45 -22.32
C ILE A 65 -4.78 11.44 -22.22
N ALA A 66 -4.13 10.55 -22.96
CA ALA A 66 -2.67 10.48 -23.00
C ALA A 66 -2.05 11.73 -23.63
N GLU A 67 -2.52 12.12 -24.83
CA GLU A 67 -2.00 13.29 -25.56
C GLU A 67 -2.07 14.58 -24.73
N GLU A 68 -3.20 14.89 -24.08
CA GLU A 68 -3.33 16.14 -23.30
C GLU A 68 -2.31 16.27 -22.19
N ILE A 69 -1.89 15.17 -21.59
CA ILE A 69 -0.86 15.17 -20.53
C ILE A 69 0.55 15.13 -21.14
N GLU A 70 0.76 14.33 -22.17
CA GLU A 70 2.08 14.19 -22.83
C GLU A 70 2.47 15.45 -23.64
N ASP A 71 1.52 16.16 -24.25
CA ASP A 71 1.73 17.41 -24.98
C ASP A 71 2.38 18.52 -24.12
N VAL A 72 2.14 18.47 -22.79
CA VAL A 72 2.78 19.38 -21.83
C VAL A 72 3.99 18.75 -21.11
N GLY A 73 4.47 17.58 -21.59
CA GLY A 73 5.57 16.85 -20.97
C GLY A 73 5.22 16.22 -19.61
N GLY A 74 3.93 16.04 -19.35
CA GLY A 74 3.42 15.47 -18.12
C GLY A 74 3.42 13.94 -18.11
N TYR A 75 3.01 13.39 -16.98
CA TYR A 75 2.84 11.96 -16.76
C TYR A 75 1.57 11.76 -15.91
N ILE A 76 0.70 10.85 -16.30
CA ILE A 76 -0.51 10.46 -15.58
C ILE A 76 -0.47 8.96 -15.28
N ASN A 77 -0.91 8.58 -14.08
CA ASN A 77 -1.01 7.19 -13.67
C ASN A 77 -2.06 7.01 -12.57
N ALA A 78 -2.32 5.76 -12.21
CA ALA A 78 -3.18 5.40 -11.10
C ALA A 78 -2.61 4.18 -10.36
N TYR A 79 -3.13 3.90 -9.18
CA TYR A 79 -2.94 2.63 -8.49
C TYR A 79 -4.14 2.31 -7.60
N THR A 80 -4.39 1.03 -7.41
CA THR A 80 -5.37 0.51 -6.45
C THR A 80 -4.65 -0.18 -5.31
N SER A 81 -5.01 0.19 -4.09
CA SER A 81 -4.57 -0.48 -2.87
C SER A 81 -5.75 -1.14 -2.15
N ARG A 82 -5.51 -1.71 -0.98
CA ARG A 82 -6.59 -2.31 -0.18
C ARG A 82 -7.61 -1.28 0.31
N GLU A 83 -7.18 -0.08 0.65
CA GLU A 83 -8.03 0.96 1.27
C GLU A 83 -8.29 2.19 0.39
N MET A 84 -7.51 2.41 -0.66
CA MET A 84 -7.59 3.59 -1.51
C MET A 84 -7.31 3.25 -2.97
N THR A 85 -7.92 4.03 -3.87
CA THR A 85 -7.55 4.12 -5.28
C THR A 85 -7.12 5.55 -5.58
N ALA A 86 -5.98 5.73 -6.23
CA ALA A 86 -5.40 7.03 -6.55
C ALA A 86 -5.25 7.23 -8.04
N TYR A 87 -5.58 8.43 -8.51
CA TYR A 87 -5.36 8.90 -9.88
C TYR A 87 -4.55 10.20 -9.81
N TYR A 88 -3.37 10.24 -10.38
CA TYR A 88 -2.46 11.36 -10.20
C TYR A 88 -1.66 11.70 -11.46
N ALA A 89 -1.24 12.95 -11.55
CA ALA A 89 -0.39 13.42 -12.61
C ALA A 89 0.82 14.21 -12.05
N ARG A 90 1.89 14.23 -12.84
CA ARG A 90 3.04 15.11 -12.65
C ARG A 90 3.16 16.01 -13.88
N VAL A 91 3.17 17.30 -13.66
CA VAL A 91 3.18 18.33 -14.71
C VAL A 91 4.03 19.52 -14.31
N LEU A 92 4.24 20.44 -15.21
CA LEU A 92 4.76 21.76 -14.86
C LEU A 92 3.71 22.59 -14.11
N SER A 93 4.17 23.57 -13.34
CA SER A 93 3.30 24.39 -12.47
C SER A 93 2.14 25.08 -13.21
N GLY A 94 2.33 25.48 -14.47
CA GLY A 94 1.29 26.10 -15.31
C GLY A 94 0.18 25.16 -15.73
N ASP A 95 0.39 23.85 -15.67
CA ASP A 95 -0.51 22.83 -16.24
C ASP A 95 -1.33 22.08 -15.18
N VAL A 96 -1.18 22.45 -13.90
CA VAL A 96 -1.83 21.76 -12.77
C VAL A 96 -3.36 21.71 -12.89
N VAL A 97 -3.99 22.83 -13.29
CA VAL A 97 -5.45 22.91 -13.42
C VAL A 97 -5.94 22.07 -14.60
N MET A 98 -5.20 22.03 -15.69
CA MET A 98 -5.49 21.17 -16.85
C MET A 98 -5.36 19.69 -16.46
N ALA A 99 -4.29 19.31 -15.77
CA ALA A 99 -4.10 17.93 -15.29
C ALA A 99 -5.23 17.51 -14.32
N LEU A 100 -5.66 18.42 -13.43
CA LEU A 100 -6.81 18.20 -12.56
C LEU A 100 -8.10 17.95 -13.36
N ASP A 101 -8.34 18.73 -14.44
CA ASP A 101 -9.52 18.51 -15.29
C ASP A 101 -9.49 17.15 -16.00
N VAL A 102 -8.33 16.69 -16.43
CA VAL A 102 -8.17 15.34 -17.02
C VAL A 102 -8.42 14.26 -15.97
N ILE A 103 -7.81 14.36 -14.79
CA ILE A 103 -8.01 13.40 -13.70
C ILE A 103 -9.48 13.35 -13.28
N ALA A 104 -10.10 14.49 -13.08
CA ALA A 104 -11.51 14.56 -12.71
C ALA A 104 -12.43 13.96 -13.78
N ASP A 105 -12.13 14.18 -15.07
CA ASP A 105 -12.92 13.63 -16.16
C ASP A 105 -12.83 12.10 -16.24
N ILE A 106 -11.65 11.52 -16.11
CA ILE A 106 -11.48 10.06 -16.14
C ILE A 106 -12.12 9.36 -14.93
N VAL A 107 -12.17 10.03 -13.78
CA VAL A 107 -12.77 9.51 -12.55
C VAL A 107 -14.30 9.65 -12.55
N LEU A 108 -14.81 10.79 -12.97
CA LEU A 108 -16.24 11.12 -12.85
C LEU A 108 -17.08 10.73 -14.08
N ASN A 109 -16.48 10.63 -15.27
CA ASN A 109 -17.20 10.49 -16.53
C ASN A 109 -16.74 9.31 -17.42
N PRO A 110 -16.21 8.21 -16.88
CA PRO A 110 -15.83 7.05 -17.71
C PRO A 110 -17.07 6.52 -18.44
N VAL A 111 -16.88 6.04 -19.68
CA VAL A 111 -18.03 5.62 -20.50
C VAL A 111 -18.30 4.11 -20.47
N PHE A 112 -17.36 3.30 -20.00
CA PHE A 112 -17.46 1.85 -19.85
C PHE A 112 -18.02 1.17 -21.12
N ARG A 113 -17.40 1.43 -22.31
CA ARG A 113 -17.83 0.79 -23.55
C ARG A 113 -17.56 -0.71 -23.47
N LYS A 114 -18.50 -1.51 -23.97
CA LYS A 114 -18.38 -2.97 -23.95
C LYS A 114 -17.08 -3.46 -24.58
N ALA A 115 -16.66 -2.88 -25.71
CA ALA A 115 -15.42 -3.27 -26.36
C ALA A 115 -14.18 -3.02 -25.47
N ASP A 116 -14.15 -1.86 -24.78
CA ASP A 116 -13.03 -1.52 -23.88
C ASP A 116 -12.99 -2.46 -22.67
N ILE A 117 -14.17 -2.79 -22.10
CA ILE A 117 -14.27 -3.77 -21.00
C ILE A 117 -13.72 -5.14 -21.44
N GLU A 118 -14.06 -5.62 -22.64
CA GLU A 118 -13.55 -6.90 -23.13
C GLU A 118 -12.03 -6.85 -23.37
N THR A 119 -11.51 -5.74 -23.90
CA THR A 119 -10.07 -5.56 -24.09
C THR A 119 -9.33 -5.55 -22.75
N GLU A 120 -9.77 -4.74 -21.79
CA GLU A 120 -9.11 -4.65 -20.48
C GLU A 120 -9.27 -5.91 -19.64
N ARG A 121 -10.37 -6.62 -19.78
CA ARG A 121 -10.52 -7.96 -19.19
C ARG A 121 -9.37 -8.88 -19.59
N HIS A 122 -9.01 -8.92 -20.88
CA HIS A 122 -7.89 -9.74 -21.34
C HIS A 122 -6.55 -9.27 -20.76
N VAL A 123 -6.35 -7.95 -20.63
CA VAL A 123 -5.15 -7.39 -20.02
C VAL A 123 -5.06 -7.82 -18.55
N ILE A 124 -6.14 -7.65 -17.76
CA ILE A 124 -6.14 -8.01 -16.34
C ILE A 124 -5.98 -9.52 -16.14
N LEU A 125 -6.58 -10.36 -16.99
CA LEU A 125 -6.36 -11.80 -16.93
C LEU A 125 -4.90 -12.18 -17.23
N GLN A 126 -4.20 -11.43 -18.10
CA GLN A 126 -2.77 -11.60 -18.30
C GLN A 126 -1.95 -11.13 -17.08
N GLU A 127 -2.36 -10.05 -16.41
CA GLU A 127 -1.70 -9.59 -15.17
C GLU A 127 -1.87 -10.60 -14.04
N ILE A 128 -3.04 -11.22 -13.90
CA ILE A 128 -3.27 -12.32 -12.94
C ILE A 128 -2.30 -13.48 -13.25
N GLY A 129 -2.20 -13.87 -14.54
CA GLY A 129 -1.24 -14.90 -14.96
C GLY A 129 0.20 -14.52 -14.66
N GLN A 130 0.59 -13.28 -14.93
CA GLN A 130 1.94 -12.77 -14.60
C GLN A 130 2.21 -12.79 -13.10
N ALA A 131 1.25 -12.38 -12.26
CA ALA A 131 1.39 -12.43 -10.81
C ALA A 131 1.62 -13.87 -10.32
N LEU A 132 0.87 -14.85 -10.86
CA LEU A 132 1.04 -16.28 -10.56
C LEU A 132 2.42 -16.83 -11.01
N ASP A 133 3.02 -16.24 -12.05
CA ASP A 133 4.34 -16.58 -12.54
C ASP A 133 5.47 -15.76 -11.89
N THR A 134 5.15 -14.89 -10.92
CA THR A 134 6.10 -14.08 -10.17
C THR A 134 6.08 -14.49 -8.68
N PRO A 135 6.90 -15.47 -8.28
CA PRO A 135 6.80 -16.08 -6.95
C PRO A 135 7.00 -15.11 -5.78
N ASP A 136 7.89 -14.14 -5.92
CA ASP A 136 8.20 -13.11 -4.94
C ASP A 136 7.16 -11.98 -4.85
N ASP A 137 6.14 -12.01 -5.72
CA ASP A 137 4.97 -11.13 -5.69
C ASP A 137 3.75 -11.88 -5.14
N ILE A 138 3.35 -12.97 -5.77
CA ILE A 138 2.14 -13.73 -5.42
C ILE A 138 2.16 -14.27 -3.97
N ILE A 139 3.35 -14.52 -3.42
CA ILE A 139 3.49 -15.03 -2.04
C ILE A 139 2.88 -14.06 -1.02
N PHE A 140 2.90 -12.75 -1.27
CA PHE A 140 2.31 -11.76 -0.38
C PHE A 140 0.78 -11.74 -0.45
N ASP A 141 0.18 -11.99 -1.61
CA ASP A 141 -1.26 -12.16 -1.72
C ASP A 141 -1.73 -13.40 -0.95
N TRP A 142 -1.03 -14.51 -1.12
CA TRP A 142 -1.30 -15.74 -0.35
C TRP A 142 -1.11 -15.55 1.15
N LEU A 143 -0.10 -14.79 1.54
CA LEU A 143 0.15 -14.47 2.94
C LEU A 143 -0.99 -13.64 3.54
N HIS A 144 -1.53 -12.66 2.79
CA HIS A 144 -2.71 -11.91 3.21
C HIS A 144 -3.96 -12.80 3.31
N GLU A 145 -4.17 -13.68 2.34
CA GLU A 145 -5.31 -14.61 2.33
C GLU A 145 -5.34 -15.49 3.58
N VAL A 146 -4.20 -16.06 3.98
CA VAL A 146 -4.13 -16.90 5.19
C VAL A 146 -4.08 -16.09 6.49
N SER A 147 -3.64 -14.84 6.42
CA SER A 147 -3.65 -13.93 7.57
C SER A 147 -5.06 -13.44 7.91
N TYR A 148 -5.89 -13.21 6.88
CA TYR A 148 -7.25 -12.66 6.99
C TYR A 148 -8.24 -13.49 6.16
N PRO A 149 -8.42 -14.79 6.49
CA PRO A 149 -9.28 -15.68 5.71
C PRO A 149 -10.73 -15.23 5.74
N ASP A 150 -11.41 -15.37 4.60
CA ASP A 150 -12.83 -15.03 4.41
C ASP A 150 -13.20 -13.57 4.73
N GLN A 151 -12.22 -12.66 4.72
CA GLN A 151 -12.40 -11.24 5.01
C GLN A 151 -12.07 -10.39 3.78
N PRO A 152 -12.71 -9.20 3.62
CA PRO A 152 -12.38 -8.29 2.52
C PRO A 152 -10.90 -7.92 2.46
N PHE A 153 -10.27 -7.73 3.62
CA PHE A 153 -8.87 -7.34 3.73
C PHE A 153 -7.89 -8.42 3.23
N GLY A 154 -8.24 -9.70 3.31
CA GLY A 154 -7.40 -10.82 2.88
C GLY A 154 -7.42 -11.09 1.37
N ARG A 155 -8.40 -10.56 0.63
CA ARG A 155 -8.57 -10.84 -0.80
C ARG A 155 -7.49 -10.16 -1.64
N THR A 156 -7.12 -10.80 -2.77
CA THR A 156 -6.22 -10.19 -3.77
C THR A 156 -6.86 -8.95 -4.40
N ILE A 157 -6.06 -7.95 -4.72
CA ILE A 157 -6.50 -6.71 -5.39
C ILE A 157 -6.89 -6.99 -6.85
N LEU A 158 -6.18 -7.89 -7.52
CA LEU A 158 -6.47 -8.27 -8.91
C LEU A 158 -7.83 -8.97 -9.06
N GLY A 159 -8.30 -9.62 -8.00
CA GLY A 159 -9.48 -10.46 -8.02
C GLY A 159 -9.23 -11.84 -8.67
N PRO A 160 -10.11 -12.80 -8.45
CA PRO A 160 -10.02 -14.11 -9.12
C PRO A 160 -10.52 -14.01 -10.57
N GLU A 161 -9.92 -14.79 -11.46
CA GLU A 161 -10.24 -14.81 -12.91
C GLU A 161 -11.74 -14.94 -13.19
N GLU A 162 -12.46 -15.77 -12.41
CA GLU A 162 -13.89 -15.96 -12.54
C GLU A 162 -14.68 -14.67 -12.35
N ARG A 163 -14.30 -13.84 -11.36
CA ARG A 163 -14.96 -12.55 -11.09
C ARG A 163 -14.63 -11.53 -12.15
N VAL A 164 -13.35 -11.37 -12.48
CA VAL A 164 -12.88 -10.47 -13.54
C VAL A 164 -13.54 -10.79 -14.86
N SER A 165 -13.73 -12.08 -15.19
CA SER A 165 -14.40 -12.54 -16.39
C SER A 165 -15.90 -12.20 -16.44
N ALA A 166 -16.54 -11.99 -15.29
CA ALA A 166 -17.98 -11.77 -15.19
C ALA A 166 -18.39 -10.29 -15.23
N PHE A 167 -17.51 -9.35 -14.90
CA PHE A 167 -17.86 -7.93 -14.75
C PHE A 167 -18.42 -7.30 -16.04
N ARG A 168 -19.42 -6.45 -15.83
CA ARG A 168 -20.12 -5.72 -16.86
C ARG A 168 -20.25 -4.25 -16.47
N LYS A 169 -20.63 -3.40 -17.41
CA LYS A 169 -20.81 -1.96 -17.21
C LYS A 169 -21.58 -1.61 -15.93
N GLY A 170 -22.66 -2.29 -15.62
CA GLY A 170 -23.48 -2.02 -14.43
C GLY A 170 -22.74 -2.26 -13.11
N ASP A 171 -21.75 -3.16 -13.09
CA ASP A 171 -20.96 -3.43 -11.90
C ASP A 171 -20.04 -2.22 -11.60
N PHE A 172 -19.39 -1.66 -12.64
CA PHE A 172 -18.57 -0.45 -12.51
C PHE A 172 -19.41 0.76 -12.10
N GLU A 173 -20.57 0.97 -12.74
CA GLU A 173 -21.50 2.06 -12.40
C GLU A 173 -22.01 1.90 -10.95
N GLY A 174 -22.27 0.67 -10.50
CA GLY A 174 -22.67 0.37 -9.13
C GLY A 174 -21.57 0.69 -8.12
N PHE A 175 -20.34 0.28 -8.38
CA PHE A 175 -19.20 0.53 -7.50
C PHE A 175 -18.86 2.03 -7.42
N THR A 176 -18.77 2.72 -8.56
CA THR A 176 -18.54 4.18 -8.59
C THR A 176 -19.66 4.95 -7.90
N GLY A 177 -20.92 4.56 -8.13
CA GLY A 177 -22.07 5.19 -7.47
C GLY A 177 -22.10 5.02 -5.96
N ALA A 178 -21.48 3.95 -5.43
CA ALA A 178 -21.40 3.68 -4.00
C ALA A 178 -20.22 4.35 -3.31
N HIS A 179 -19.10 4.56 -4.02
CA HIS A 179 -17.83 4.92 -3.39
C HIS A 179 -17.22 6.23 -3.89
N TYR A 180 -17.57 6.71 -5.09
CA TYR A 180 -16.90 7.85 -5.73
C TYR A 180 -17.68 9.16 -5.51
N GLY A 181 -18.09 9.40 -4.26
CA GLY A 181 -18.70 10.66 -3.84
C GLY A 181 -17.68 11.69 -3.34
N PRO A 182 -18.04 12.98 -3.32
CA PRO A 182 -17.14 14.04 -2.87
C PRO A 182 -16.65 13.84 -1.43
N ASP A 183 -17.48 13.30 -0.57
CA ASP A 183 -17.17 12.98 0.82
C ASP A 183 -16.20 11.79 0.99
N GLN A 184 -15.94 11.03 -0.08
CA GLN A 184 -15.00 9.91 -0.13
C GLN A 184 -13.73 10.24 -0.95
N MET A 185 -13.56 11.49 -1.35
CA MET A 185 -12.43 11.91 -2.19
C MET A 185 -11.58 12.99 -1.53
N ILE A 186 -10.29 12.92 -1.79
CA ILE A 186 -9.31 13.90 -1.37
C ILE A 186 -8.52 14.36 -2.60
N LEU A 187 -8.59 15.62 -2.93
CA LEU A 187 -7.69 16.26 -3.87
C LEU A 187 -6.43 16.68 -3.14
N SER A 188 -5.29 16.18 -3.56
CA SER A 188 -4.00 16.59 -3.01
C SER A 188 -3.06 17.05 -4.11
N ALA A 189 -2.37 18.17 -3.86
CA ALA A 189 -1.38 18.72 -4.78
C ALA A 189 -0.16 19.28 -4.04
N ALA A 190 1.03 19.04 -4.57
CA ALA A 190 2.27 19.56 -4.00
C ALA A 190 3.26 19.99 -5.10
N GLY A 191 4.16 20.91 -4.77
CA GLY A 191 5.13 21.46 -5.71
C GLY A 191 4.88 22.93 -6.03
N GLY A 192 5.06 23.32 -7.27
CA GLY A 192 4.73 24.65 -7.76
C GLY A 192 3.21 24.79 -7.96
N VAL A 193 2.46 24.94 -6.88
CA VAL A 193 1.00 24.95 -6.89
C VAL A 193 0.44 26.27 -6.36
N ASP A 194 -0.70 26.68 -6.92
CA ASP A 194 -1.53 27.80 -6.45
C ASP A 194 -2.79 27.23 -5.79
N HIS A 195 -2.95 27.47 -4.49
CA HIS A 195 -4.07 26.95 -3.71
C HIS A 195 -5.43 27.46 -4.21
N ASP A 196 -5.53 28.76 -4.43
CA ASP A 196 -6.80 29.40 -4.79
C ASP A 196 -7.25 28.96 -6.18
N ALA A 197 -6.32 28.83 -7.12
CA ALA A 197 -6.61 28.30 -8.46
C ALA A 197 -7.11 26.85 -8.42
N ILE A 198 -6.51 26.03 -7.57
CA ILE A 198 -6.92 24.63 -7.39
C ILE A 198 -8.30 24.55 -6.73
N VAL A 199 -8.56 25.34 -5.68
CA VAL A 199 -9.86 25.40 -5.02
C VAL A 199 -10.94 25.86 -5.99
N ALA A 200 -10.73 26.93 -6.75
CA ALA A 200 -11.68 27.41 -7.75
C ALA A 200 -11.97 26.36 -8.85
N ALA A 201 -10.97 25.62 -9.28
CA ALA A 201 -11.14 24.51 -10.22
C ALA A 201 -11.95 23.36 -9.59
N ALA A 202 -11.62 22.98 -8.37
CA ALA A 202 -12.33 21.95 -7.64
C ALA A 202 -13.80 22.29 -7.37
N GLU A 203 -14.11 23.52 -7.00
CA GLU A 203 -15.51 23.98 -6.84
C GLU A 203 -16.33 23.82 -8.11
N ARG A 204 -15.77 24.20 -9.27
CA ARG A 204 -16.45 24.03 -10.56
C ARG A 204 -16.71 22.57 -10.91
N ILE A 205 -15.78 21.68 -10.58
CA ILE A 205 -15.80 20.26 -10.99
C ILE A 205 -16.62 19.45 -10.00
N PHE A 206 -16.35 19.59 -8.70
CA PHE A 206 -16.85 18.70 -7.66
C PHE A 206 -17.98 19.32 -6.82
N GLY A 207 -18.16 20.65 -6.87
CA GLY A 207 -19.08 21.37 -5.96
C GLY A 207 -20.55 20.96 -6.07
N ALA A 208 -21.00 20.50 -7.24
CA ALA A 208 -22.38 20.05 -7.46
C ALA A 208 -22.61 18.55 -7.19
N LEU A 209 -21.54 17.78 -6.90
CA LEU A 209 -21.65 16.36 -6.61
C LEU A 209 -22.34 16.12 -5.27
N LYS A 210 -23.08 15.02 -5.20
CA LYS A 210 -23.76 14.61 -3.96
C LYS A 210 -22.91 13.61 -3.19
N ALA A 211 -22.86 13.78 -1.87
CA ALA A 211 -22.24 12.82 -0.98
C ALA A 211 -22.89 11.43 -1.09
N VAL A 212 -22.07 10.38 -0.99
CA VAL A 212 -22.53 8.99 -1.04
C VAL A 212 -22.56 8.32 0.35
N GLY A 213 -21.93 8.94 1.36
CA GLY A 213 -21.94 8.48 2.75
C GLY A 213 -20.94 7.37 3.08
N GLY A 214 -20.18 6.92 2.09
CA GLY A 214 -19.20 5.84 2.24
C GLY A 214 -19.81 4.48 2.61
N SER A 215 -19.04 3.42 2.47
CA SER A 215 -19.41 2.09 2.94
C SER A 215 -18.74 1.78 4.28
N LYS A 216 -19.47 1.11 5.18
CA LYS A 216 -18.85 0.54 6.38
C LYS A 216 -18.00 -0.65 5.96
N VAL A 217 -16.72 -0.59 6.26
CA VAL A 217 -15.80 -1.68 6.03
C VAL A 217 -15.84 -2.64 7.21
N GLU A 218 -15.81 -3.95 6.93
CA GLU A 218 -15.69 -4.95 7.98
C GLU A 218 -14.32 -4.82 8.67
N PRO A 219 -14.27 -4.78 10.03
CA PRO A 219 -13.01 -4.74 10.75
C PRO A 219 -12.13 -5.95 10.45
N ALA A 220 -10.87 -5.71 10.11
CA ALA A 220 -9.92 -6.77 9.84
C ALA A 220 -9.54 -7.49 11.15
N ARG A 221 -9.47 -8.82 11.09
CA ARG A 221 -9.10 -9.70 12.20
C ARG A 221 -8.00 -10.64 11.76
N PHE A 222 -6.81 -10.45 12.28
CA PHE A 222 -5.71 -11.37 12.01
C PHE A 222 -5.99 -12.73 12.63
N VAL A 223 -6.00 -13.77 11.82
CA VAL A 223 -6.23 -15.15 12.22
C VAL A 223 -4.95 -15.96 12.21
N GLY A 224 -4.15 -15.80 11.17
CA GLY A 224 -2.96 -16.58 10.88
C GLY A 224 -3.33 -17.93 10.25
N GLY A 225 -2.34 -18.59 9.70
CA GLY A 225 -2.50 -19.85 9.00
C GLY A 225 -1.29 -20.18 8.15
N GLU A 226 -1.42 -21.17 7.29
CA GLU A 226 -0.38 -21.55 6.36
C GLU A 226 -0.93 -21.72 4.94
N ARG A 227 -0.19 -21.22 3.95
CA ARG A 227 -0.33 -21.63 2.55
C ARG A 227 1.00 -22.13 2.05
N ARG A 228 0.99 -23.35 1.54
CA ARG A 228 2.16 -24.05 0.97
C ARG A 228 1.83 -24.47 -0.44
N GLU A 229 2.63 -23.99 -1.39
CA GLU A 229 2.51 -24.36 -2.79
C GLU A 229 3.82 -24.99 -3.27
N VAL A 230 3.71 -26.21 -3.80
CA VAL A 230 4.87 -26.96 -4.32
C VAL A 230 4.98 -26.69 -5.81
N LYS A 231 6.09 -26.11 -6.23
CA LYS A 231 6.41 -25.86 -7.64
C LYS A 231 7.91 -26.07 -7.85
N ASP A 232 8.28 -26.55 -9.01
CA ASP A 232 9.69 -26.67 -9.41
C ASP A 232 10.20 -25.27 -9.78
N LEU A 233 10.83 -24.61 -8.82
CA LEU A 233 11.44 -23.30 -8.92
C LEU A 233 12.91 -23.40 -8.49
N GLU A 234 13.74 -22.46 -8.92
CA GLU A 234 15.14 -22.37 -8.48
C GLU A 234 15.26 -22.02 -6.99
N GLN A 235 14.27 -21.34 -6.43
CA GLN A 235 14.27 -20.89 -5.04
C GLN A 235 13.00 -21.27 -4.30
N VAL A 236 13.13 -21.40 -2.99
CA VAL A 236 12.03 -21.38 -2.03
C VAL A 236 11.79 -19.93 -1.63
N HIS A 237 10.56 -19.46 -1.80
CA HIS A 237 10.09 -18.18 -1.27
C HIS A 237 9.41 -18.42 0.08
N PHE A 238 9.87 -17.71 1.08
CA PHE A 238 9.42 -17.81 2.46
C PHE A 238 8.89 -16.45 2.91
N ALA A 239 7.66 -16.37 3.39
CA ALA A 239 7.07 -15.17 3.93
C ALA A 239 6.33 -15.48 5.24
N LEU A 240 6.82 -14.92 6.35
CA LEU A 240 6.29 -15.08 7.70
C LEU A 240 5.71 -13.73 8.16
N GLN A 241 4.46 -13.73 8.61
CA GLN A 241 3.74 -12.52 8.99
C GLN A 241 3.14 -12.65 10.38
N PHE A 242 3.18 -11.54 11.11
CA PHE A 242 2.57 -11.36 12.42
C PHE A 242 1.59 -10.20 12.39
N GLU A 243 0.59 -10.24 13.26
CA GLU A 243 -0.29 -9.09 13.48
C GLU A 243 0.51 -7.87 13.95
N GLY A 244 0.23 -6.73 13.36
CA GLY A 244 0.85 -5.45 13.68
C GLY A 244 -0.18 -4.37 13.99
N PRO A 245 0.28 -3.19 14.44
CA PRO A 245 -0.58 -2.08 14.80
C PRO A 245 -1.19 -1.39 13.57
N GLY A 246 -2.42 -0.90 13.70
CA GLY A 246 -3.05 -0.01 12.74
C GLY A 246 -2.48 1.42 12.82
N TYR A 247 -2.88 2.29 11.88
CA TYR A 247 -2.35 3.66 11.78
C TYR A 247 -2.48 4.51 13.04
N ARG A 248 -3.56 4.30 13.82
CA ARG A 248 -3.87 5.10 15.02
C ARG A 248 -3.33 4.50 16.30
N ASP A 249 -2.70 3.33 16.24
CA ASP A 249 -2.09 2.68 17.39
C ASP A 249 -0.79 3.38 17.79
N ASP A 250 -0.57 3.56 19.07
CA ASP A 250 0.64 4.20 19.59
C ASP A 250 1.91 3.39 19.28
N LYS A 251 1.78 2.08 19.05
CA LYS A 251 2.89 1.17 18.71
C LYS A 251 3.32 1.21 17.24
N VAL A 252 2.65 1.97 16.37
CA VAL A 252 2.96 1.99 14.94
C VAL A 252 4.43 2.35 14.65
N TYR A 253 4.97 3.34 15.37
CA TYR A 253 6.38 3.73 15.21
C TYR A 253 7.34 2.71 15.84
N THR A 254 6.94 2.06 16.92
CA THR A 254 7.71 0.96 17.52
C THR A 254 7.83 -0.22 16.56
N ALA A 255 6.74 -0.61 15.89
CA ALA A 255 6.74 -1.65 14.87
C ALA A 255 7.63 -1.30 13.66
N GLN A 256 7.63 -0.03 13.23
CA GLN A 256 8.51 0.47 12.16
C GLN A 256 10.00 0.41 12.57
N VAL A 257 10.33 0.88 13.77
CA VAL A 257 11.72 0.82 14.29
C VAL A 257 12.17 -0.63 14.45
N TYR A 258 11.32 -1.50 15.01
CA TYR A 258 11.60 -2.92 15.15
C TYR A 258 11.88 -3.58 13.80
N SER A 259 10.97 -3.46 12.84
CA SER A 259 11.15 -4.10 11.52
C SER A 259 12.36 -3.54 10.77
N THR A 260 12.67 -2.25 10.91
CA THR A 260 13.89 -1.66 10.36
C THR A 260 15.15 -2.24 11.01
N ALA A 261 15.18 -2.42 12.33
CA ALA A 261 16.30 -3.04 13.02
C ALA A 261 16.47 -4.51 12.66
N MET A 262 15.35 -5.22 12.44
CA MET A 262 15.37 -6.64 12.07
C MET A 262 15.79 -6.88 10.62
N GLY A 263 15.27 -6.11 9.66
CA GLY A 263 15.47 -6.39 8.24
C GLY A 263 15.42 -5.18 7.29
N GLY A 264 15.59 -3.96 7.79
CA GLY A 264 15.47 -2.73 6.98
C GLY A 264 16.73 -2.35 6.17
N GLY A 265 17.84 -3.07 6.30
CA GLY A 265 19.07 -2.76 5.59
C GLY A 265 20.21 -3.75 5.85
N MET A 266 21.34 -3.54 5.20
CA MET A 266 22.48 -4.47 5.29
C MET A 266 23.03 -4.66 6.72
N SER A 267 22.87 -3.70 7.61
CA SER A 267 23.29 -3.81 9.03
C SER A 267 22.21 -4.36 9.96
N SER A 268 21.08 -4.78 9.44
CA SER A 268 19.98 -5.37 10.21
C SER A 268 20.28 -6.80 10.65
N ARG A 269 19.62 -7.28 11.70
CA ARG A 269 19.91 -8.60 12.31
C ARG A 269 19.77 -9.74 11.34
N LEU A 270 18.64 -9.85 10.67
CA LEU A 270 18.37 -10.94 9.73
C LEU A 270 19.35 -10.93 8.58
N PHE A 271 19.66 -9.74 8.03
CA PHE A 271 20.62 -9.62 6.94
C PHE A 271 22.01 -10.09 7.38
N GLN A 272 22.50 -9.63 8.52
CA GLN A 272 23.82 -10.01 9.03
C GLN A 272 23.89 -11.50 9.37
N LYS A 273 22.90 -12.02 10.12
CA LYS A 273 22.95 -13.40 10.63
C LYS A 273 22.68 -14.46 9.56
N ILE A 274 21.81 -14.18 8.62
CA ILE A 274 21.33 -15.19 7.67
C ILE A 274 22.05 -15.06 6.32
N ARG A 275 22.21 -13.81 5.84
CA ARG A 275 22.87 -13.57 4.57
C ARG A 275 24.39 -13.43 4.69
N GLU A 276 24.90 -12.54 5.56
CA GLU A 276 26.34 -12.26 5.61
C GLU A 276 27.12 -13.37 6.34
N ASP A 277 26.67 -13.79 7.54
CA ASP A 277 27.37 -14.80 8.34
C ASP A 277 27.23 -16.22 7.75
N ARG A 278 26.11 -16.54 7.09
CA ARG A 278 25.76 -17.90 6.69
C ARG A 278 25.55 -18.09 5.20
N GLY A 279 25.30 -17.04 4.44
CA GLY A 279 25.11 -17.11 2.98
C GLY A 279 23.85 -17.85 2.53
N LEU A 280 22.81 -17.99 3.39
CA LEU A 280 21.65 -18.85 3.13
C LEU A 280 20.64 -18.24 2.14
N CYS A 281 20.74 -16.95 1.82
CA CYS A 281 19.81 -16.28 0.92
C CYS A 281 20.46 -15.09 0.23
N TYR A 282 19.94 -14.74 -0.94
CA TYR A 282 20.31 -13.49 -1.60
C TYR A 282 19.51 -12.30 -1.05
N SER A 283 18.23 -12.52 -0.79
CA SER A 283 17.32 -11.50 -0.28
C SER A 283 16.69 -11.94 1.03
N ILE A 284 16.79 -11.08 2.04
CA ILE A 284 16.04 -11.17 3.29
C ILE A 284 15.75 -9.78 3.81
N TYR A 285 14.52 -9.55 4.22
CA TYR A 285 14.11 -8.28 4.80
C TYR A 285 12.93 -8.45 5.77
N ALA A 286 12.73 -7.45 6.60
CA ALA A 286 11.54 -7.30 7.43
C ALA A 286 10.92 -5.92 7.21
N GLN A 287 9.60 -5.88 7.15
CA GLN A 287 8.84 -4.64 6.96
C GLN A 287 7.58 -4.63 7.82
N SER A 288 7.12 -3.44 8.20
CA SER A 288 5.82 -3.24 8.83
C SER A 288 4.92 -2.45 7.90
N ALA A 289 3.66 -2.86 7.84
CA ALA A 289 2.60 -2.10 7.17
C ALA A 289 1.46 -1.86 8.14
N ALA A 290 0.91 -0.64 8.12
CA ALA A 290 -0.24 -0.27 8.92
C ALA A 290 -1.40 0.12 8.01
N TYR A 291 -2.62 -0.14 8.47
CA TYR A 291 -3.89 0.16 7.83
C TYR A 291 -4.84 0.80 8.84
N GLU A 292 -6.08 1.04 8.49
CA GLU A 292 -7.02 1.76 9.35
C GLU A 292 -7.19 1.11 10.73
N ASP A 293 -7.40 -0.20 10.79
CA ASP A 293 -7.75 -0.97 11.99
C ASP A 293 -6.89 -2.21 12.22
N THR A 294 -5.89 -2.45 11.38
CA THR A 294 -4.95 -3.56 11.46
C THR A 294 -3.59 -3.16 10.92
N GLY A 295 -2.62 -4.03 11.06
CA GLY A 295 -1.31 -3.94 10.46
C GLY A 295 -0.62 -5.29 10.51
N HIS A 296 0.59 -5.32 9.99
CA HIS A 296 1.41 -6.53 10.06
C HIS A 296 2.90 -6.20 10.05
N VAL A 297 3.68 -7.13 10.60
CA VAL A 297 5.12 -7.23 10.42
C VAL A 297 5.40 -8.48 9.61
N THR A 298 6.10 -8.34 8.51
CA THR A 298 6.40 -9.44 7.58
C THR A 298 7.90 -9.61 7.44
N VAL A 299 8.38 -10.85 7.51
CA VAL A 299 9.74 -11.27 7.13
C VAL A 299 9.63 -12.04 5.83
N TYR A 300 10.42 -11.67 4.85
CA TYR A 300 10.54 -12.39 3.58
C TYR A 300 11.98 -12.84 3.35
N ALA A 301 12.17 -14.02 2.76
CA ALA A 301 13.44 -14.49 2.25
C ALA A 301 13.27 -15.39 1.02
N GLY A 302 14.24 -15.31 0.09
CA GLY A 302 14.42 -16.27 -1.01
C GLY A 302 15.65 -17.13 -0.77
N THR A 303 15.50 -18.46 -0.73
CA THR A 303 16.57 -19.41 -0.37
C THR A 303 16.50 -20.70 -1.19
N SER A 304 17.40 -21.64 -0.97
CA SER A 304 17.36 -22.96 -1.59
C SER A 304 16.54 -23.97 -0.76
N GLU A 305 16.10 -25.08 -1.40
CA GLU A 305 15.42 -26.18 -0.71
C GLU A 305 16.28 -26.76 0.42
N ALA A 306 17.58 -26.85 0.23
CA ALA A 306 18.50 -27.42 1.24
C ALA A 306 18.64 -26.50 2.47
N GLU A 307 18.48 -25.21 2.31
CA GLU A 307 18.79 -24.19 3.33
C GLU A 307 17.55 -23.67 4.08
N ILE A 308 16.34 -23.90 3.56
CA ILE A 308 15.11 -23.35 4.15
C ILE A 308 14.91 -23.75 5.62
N GLY A 309 15.31 -24.94 6.01
CA GLY A 309 15.21 -25.40 7.40
C GLY A 309 16.08 -24.58 8.34
N GLU A 310 17.34 -24.36 7.98
CA GLU A 310 18.28 -23.55 8.75
C GLU A 310 17.88 -22.08 8.75
N LEU A 311 17.51 -21.52 7.60
CA LEU A 311 17.03 -20.14 7.47
C LEU A 311 15.82 -19.90 8.39
N THR A 312 14.83 -20.80 8.39
CA THR A 312 13.67 -20.69 9.27
C THR A 312 14.06 -20.71 10.74
N GLN A 313 14.95 -21.61 11.15
CA GLN A 313 15.40 -21.70 12.54
C GLN A 313 16.14 -20.43 12.98
N LEU A 314 17.07 -19.94 12.16
CA LEU A 314 17.79 -18.69 12.46
C LEU A 314 16.86 -17.47 12.50
N THR A 315 15.84 -17.43 11.63
CA THR A 315 14.83 -16.39 11.68
C THR A 315 14.09 -16.40 13.02
N ILE A 316 13.65 -17.58 13.46
CA ILE A 316 12.99 -17.74 14.78
C ILE A 316 13.92 -17.31 15.91
N ASP A 317 15.16 -17.75 15.89
CA ASP A 317 16.13 -17.44 16.94
C ASP A 317 16.40 -15.94 17.04
N GLU A 318 16.56 -15.22 15.92
CA GLU A 318 16.77 -13.77 15.92
C GLU A 318 15.52 -12.99 16.30
N LEU A 319 14.32 -13.45 15.94
CA LEU A 319 13.07 -12.86 16.40
C LEU A 319 12.95 -12.93 17.94
N LYS A 320 13.29 -14.07 18.54
CA LYS A 320 13.29 -14.27 20.00
C LYS A 320 14.36 -13.43 20.68
N ARG A 321 15.60 -13.51 20.17
CA ARG A 321 16.72 -12.77 20.72
C ARG A 321 16.51 -11.27 20.72
N ALA A 322 15.74 -10.76 19.76
CA ALA A 322 15.40 -9.35 19.71
C ALA A 322 14.66 -8.84 20.97
N ALA A 323 13.90 -9.71 21.63
CA ALA A 323 13.24 -9.37 22.90
C ALA A 323 14.25 -9.19 24.06
N ASP A 324 15.35 -9.95 24.04
CA ASP A 324 16.30 -9.98 25.13
C ASP A 324 17.49 -9.03 24.92
N ASP A 325 18.07 -9.00 23.72
CA ASP A 325 19.39 -8.42 23.47
C ASP A 325 19.42 -7.31 22.41
N MET A 326 18.28 -6.85 21.87
CA MET A 326 18.25 -5.68 20.96
C MET A 326 18.97 -4.51 21.61
N SER A 327 20.04 -4.04 20.96
CA SER A 327 20.89 -2.99 21.53
C SER A 327 20.40 -1.58 21.21
N GLU A 328 20.80 -0.60 22.07
CA GLU A 328 20.53 0.82 21.79
C GLU A 328 21.14 1.28 20.46
N ALA A 329 22.29 0.73 20.07
CA ALA A 329 22.93 1.06 18.79
C ALA A 329 22.10 0.62 17.57
N GLU A 330 21.43 -0.53 17.62
CA GLU A 330 20.54 -1.01 16.57
C GLU A 330 19.27 -0.15 16.50
N VAL A 331 18.66 0.14 17.63
CA VAL A 331 17.47 1.00 17.73
C VAL A 331 17.78 2.42 17.24
N ALA A 332 18.90 3.00 17.66
CA ALA A 332 19.33 4.32 17.23
C ALA A 332 19.57 4.38 15.70
N ARG A 333 20.17 3.33 15.12
CA ARG A 333 20.37 3.22 13.68
C ARG A 333 19.06 3.11 12.93
N ALA A 334 18.13 2.29 13.40
CA ALA A 334 16.80 2.14 12.79
C ALA A 334 16.01 3.44 12.83
N ARG A 335 16.01 4.17 13.96
CA ARG A 335 15.43 5.53 14.05
C ARG A 335 16.04 6.49 13.05
N ALA A 336 17.38 6.48 12.92
CA ALA A 336 18.06 7.35 11.97
C ALA A 336 17.66 7.02 10.50
N GLN A 337 17.57 5.75 10.13
CA GLN A 337 17.15 5.31 8.80
C GLN A 337 15.70 5.72 8.50
N LEU A 338 14.77 5.51 9.44
CA LEU A 338 13.37 5.90 9.27
C LEU A 338 13.21 7.42 9.12
N LYS A 339 13.91 8.21 9.93
CA LYS A 339 13.89 9.68 9.82
C LYS A 339 14.48 10.16 8.50
N ALA A 340 15.62 9.61 8.10
CA ALA A 340 16.25 9.95 6.84
C ALA A 340 15.33 9.60 5.64
N GLY A 341 14.74 8.41 5.64
CA GLY A 341 13.78 7.99 4.62
C GLY A 341 12.56 8.90 4.54
N LEU A 342 11.98 9.25 5.70
CA LEU A 342 10.87 10.20 5.78
C LEU A 342 11.25 11.57 5.20
N LEU A 343 12.37 12.15 5.64
CA LEU A 343 12.77 13.50 5.26
C LEU A 343 13.16 13.59 3.78
N MET A 344 13.97 12.64 3.29
CA MET A 344 14.34 12.57 1.87
C MET A 344 13.14 12.31 0.97
N GLY A 345 12.20 11.44 1.39
CA GLY A 345 10.96 11.21 0.65
C GLY A 345 10.12 12.48 0.47
N LEU A 346 10.19 13.40 1.43
CA LEU A 346 9.47 14.68 1.38
C LEU A 346 10.11 15.73 0.45
N GLU A 347 11.21 15.43 -0.22
CA GLU A 347 11.77 16.30 -1.27
C GLU A 347 11.00 16.17 -2.60
N SER A 348 10.25 15.08 -2.78
CA SER A 348 9.44 14.82 -3.97
C SER A 348 8.03 15.41 -3.84
N PRO A 349 7.55 16.20 -4.84
CA PRO A 349 6.16 16.65 -4.89
C PRO A 349 5.15 15.50 -4.88
N SER A 350 5.44 14.39 -5.57
CA SER A 350 4.55 13.21 -5.62
C SER A 350 4.41 12.57 -4.25
N SER A 351 5.53 12.32 -3.56
CA SER A 351 5.49 11.73 -2.22
C SER A 351 4.81 12.64 -1.19
N ARG A 352 4.90 13.98 -1.35
CA ARG A 352 4.17 14.92 -0.52
C ARG A 352 2.67 14.89 -0.78
N ALA A 353 2.27 14.92 -2.04
CA ALA A 353 0.86 14.87 -2.41
C ALA A 353 0.21 13.59 -1.89
N GLU A 354 0.85 12.45 -2.10
CA GLU A 354 0.38 11.15 -1.60
C GLU A 354 0.32 11.11 -0.07
N ARG A 355 1.39 11.52 0.61
CA ARG A 355 1.42 11.58 2.08
C ARG A 355 0.31 12.47 2.63
N ASN A 356 0.08 13.64 2.02
CA ASN A 356 -0.93 14.57 2.47
C ASN A 356 -2.34 13.99 2.31
N ALA A 357 -2.64 13.35 1.18
CA ALA A 357 -3.90 12.65 0.97
C ALA A 357 -4.13 11.55 2.00
N ARG A 358 -3.13 10.69 2.22
CA ARG A 358 -3.20 9.60 3.21
C ARG A 358 -3.37 10.12 4.64
N LEU A 359 -2.62 11.14 5.05
CA LEU A 359 -2.76 11.70 6.40
C LEU A 359 -4.11 12.39 6.59
N MET A 360 -4.64 13.06 5.56
CA MET A 360 -5.98 13.63 5.59
C MET A 360 -7.06 12.56 5.75
N SER A 361 -6.93 11.43 5.06
CA SER A 361 -7.81 10.28 5.21
C SER A 361 -7.76 9.71 6.64
N ILE A 362 -6.56 9.46 7.15
CA ILE A 362 -6.38 8.81 8.46
C ILE A 362 -6.79 9.73 9.63
N TRP A 363 -6.39 11.01 9.57
CA TRP A 363 -6.46 11.90 10.72
C TRP A 363 -7.46 13.05 10.55
N GLY A 364 -8.01 13.28 9.35
CA GLY A 364 -8.78 14.51 9.03
C GLY A 364 -7.94 15.79 9.14
N ARG A 365 -6.63 15.65 9.34
CA ARG A 365 -5.63 16.73 9.41
C ARG A 365 -4.29 16.22 8.88
N ILE A 366 -3.36 17.11 8.67
CA ILE A 366 -2.00 16.75 8.31
C ILE A 366 -1.07 17.05 9.49
N PRO A 367 -0.64 16.01 10.24
CA PRO A 367 0.34 16.18 11.31
C PRO A 367 1.65 16.75 10.78
N ALA A 368 2.24 17.67 11.54
CA ALA A 368 3.54 18.21 11.20
C ALA A 368 4.61 17.10 11.11
N VAL A 369 5.56 17.26 10.21
CA VAL A 369 6.68 16.29 10.07
C VAL A 369 7.42 16.12 11.39
N SER A 370 7.57 17.20 12.15
CA SER A 370 8.17 17.18 13.48
C SER A 370 7.43 16.28 14.49
N GLU A 371 6.10 16.11 14.35
CA GLU A 371 5.34 15.16 15.19
C GLU A 371 5.77 13.71 14.90
N ALA A 372 5.90 13.35 13.63
CA ALA A 372 6.35 12.01 13.24
C ALA A 372 7.81 11.77 13.66
N VAL A 373 8.69 12.76 13.46
CA VAL A 373 10.09 12.69 13.90
C VAL A 373 10.17 12.51 15.42
N ALA A 374 9.41 13.28 16.19
CA ALA A 374 9.39 13.16 17.64
C ALA A 374 8.89 11.79 18.12
N LYS A 375 7.89 11.22 17.45
CA LYS A 375 7.38 9.86 17.75
C LYS A 375 8.42 8.78 17.43
N ILE A 376 9.14 8.90 16.31
CA ILE A 376 10.25 7.99 15.99
C ILE A 376 11.37 8.11 17.03
N ASP A 377 11.75 9.33 17.41
CA ASP A 377 12.81 9.57 18.39
C ASP A 377 12.44 9.07 19.80
N ALA A 378 11.17 9.06 20.15
CA ALA A 378 10.67 8.57 21.43
C ALA A 378 10.71 7.03 21.57
N VAL A 379 10.88 6.28 20.47
CA VAL A 379 10.98 4.81 20.54
C VAL A 379 12.31 4.42 21.14
N ASP A 380 12.30 3.86 22.33
CA ASP A 380 13.49 3.38 23.04
C ASP A 380 13.69 1.86 22.92
N THR A 381 14.79 1.37 23.43
CA THR A 381 15.15 -0.05 23.41
C THR A 381 14.18 -0.91 24.21
N VAL A 382 13.60 -0.37 25.29
CA VAL A 382 12.61 -1.09 26.12
C VAL A 382 11.34 -1.33 25.34
N ALA A 383 10.84 -0.30 24.64
CA ALA A 383 9.66 -0.40 23.79
C ALA A 383 9.87 -1.42 22.65
N VAL A 384 11.05 -1.40 21.99
CA VAL A 384 11.36 -2.33 20.89
C VAL A 384 11.47 -3.77 21.38
N ARG A 385 12.14 -4.02 22.52
CA ARG A 385 12.21 -5.35 23.12
C ARG A 385 10.85 -5.86 23.57
N GLY A 386 10.05 -5.00 24.20
CA GLY A 386 8.69 -5.33 24.60
C GLY A 386 7.82 -5.72 23.39
N TYR A 387 7.93 -4.97 22.30
CA TYR A 387 7.25 -5.28 21.05
C TYR A 387 7.73 -6.60 20.42
N ALA A 388 9.03 -6.89 20.45
CA ALA A 388 9.58 -8.16 20.01
C ALA A 388 9.00 -9.34 20.81
N ALA A 389 8.92 -9.22 22.13
CA ALA A 389 8.33 -10.25 22.99
C ALA A 389 6.83 -10.47 22.71
N GLU A 390 6.08 -9.39 22.47
CA GLU A 390 4.67 -9.48 22.06
C GLU A 390 4.52 -10.20 20.72
N LEU A 391 5.35 -9.85 19.73
CA LEU A 391 5.32 -10.41 18.40
C LEU A 391 5.58 -11.92 18.39
N THR A 392 6.56 -12.40 19.17
CA THR A 392 6.87 -13.85 19.26
C THR A 392 5.78 -14.64 19.94
N SER A 393 4.90 -14.00 20.70
CA SER A 393 3.74 -14.60 21.37
C SER A 393 2.45 -14.44 20.55
N ALA A 394 2.48 -13.67 19.46
CA ALA A 394 1.32 -13.37 18.63
C ALA A 394 0.98 -14.52 17.68
N LYS A 395 -0.21 -14.40 17.06
CA LYS A 395 -0.58 -15.27 15.95
C LYS A 395 0.36 -14.99 14.76
N ALA A 396 0.72 -16.06 14.04
CA ALA A 396 1.56 -15.98 12.87
C ALA A 396 0.87 -16.61 11.65
N ALA A 397 1.20 -16.10 10.48
CA ALA A 397 0.84 -16.66 9.18
C ALA A 397 2.12 -16.96 8.38
N LEU A 398 2.10 -18.04 7.61
CA LEU A 398 3.20 -18.48 6.77
C LEU A 398 2.70 -18.71 5.35
N ALA A 399 3.34 -18.09 4.38
CA ALA A 399 3.25 -18.49 2.99
C ALA A 399 4.62 -19.02 2.54
N ILE A 400 4.61 -20.15 1.82
CA ILE A 400 5.83 -20.77 1.34
C ILE A 400 5.61 -21.38 -0.04
N TYR A 401 6.52 -21.08 -0.97
CA TYR A 401 6.35 -21.40 -2.38
C TYR A 401 7.66 -21.85 -3.02
N GLY A 402 7.62 -22.90 -3.81
CA GLY A 402 8.76 -23.47 -4.52
C GLY A 402 9.00 -24.94 -4.18
N PRO A 403 10.24 -25.45 -4.21
CA PRO A 403 10.61 -26.79 -3.77
C PRO A 403 10.60 -26.88 -2.24
N VAL A 404 9.41 -27.01 -1.64
CA VAL A 404 9.17 -26.82 -0.20
C VAL A 404 8.93 -28.11 0.57
N SER A 405 9.39 -29.26 0.03
CA SER A 405 9.13 -30.59 0.62
C SER A 405 9.68 -30.76 2.05
N VAL A 406 10.81 -30.11 2.35
CA VAL A 406 11.50 -30.19 3.65
C VAL A 406 11.31 -28.93 4.51
N ALA A 407 10.57 -27.95 4.01
CA ALA A 407 10.40 -26.68 4.70
C ALA A 407 9.55 -26.83 5.98
N PRO A 408 9.95 -26.19 7.11
CA PRO A 408 9.14 -26.17 8.32
C PRO A 408 7.76 -25.56 8.09
N GLY A 409 6.72 -26.14 8.69
CA GLY A 409 5.36 -25.58 8.66
C GLY A 409 5.12 -24.58 9.79
N ILE A 410 3.95 -23.93 9.75
CA ILE A 410 3.57 -22.88 10.73
C ILE A 410 3.57 -23.41 12.16
N ASP A 411 3.22 -24.67 12.40
CA ASP A 411 3.22 -25.25 13.75
C ASP A 411 4.64 -25.40 14.31
N ALA A 412 5.60 -25.76 13.46
CA ALA A 412 7.02 -25.79 13.84
C ALA A 412 7.54 -24.39 14.14
N VAL A 413 7.18 -23.40 13.34
CA VAL A 413 7.53 -21.98 13.57
C VAL A 413 6.94 -21.49 14.88
N ARG A 414 5.64 -21.69 15.14
CA ARG A 414 4.97 -21.30 16.39
C ARG A 414 5.59 -21.97 17.60
N LYS A 415 5.90 -23.26 17.52
CA LYS A 415 6.57 -23.99 18.59
C LYS A 415 7.97 -23.43 18.85
N GLY A 416 8.73 -23.10 17.81
CA GLY A 416 10.04 -22.49 17.94
C GLY A 416 10.01 -21.11 18.59
N LEU A 417 9.00 -20.27 18.24
CA LEU A 417 8.81 -18.95 18.84
C LEU A 417 8.40 -19.02 20.32
N ALA A 418 7.64 -20.05 20.72
CA ALA A 418 7.15 -20.23 22.10
C ALA A 418 8.16 -20.94 23.02
N ALA A 419 9.16 -21.64 22.50
CA ALA A 419 10.18 -22.37 23.27
C ALA A 419 11.24 -21.42 23.82
#